data_99fc29303e83c211239673f8b409af43
#
_entry.id   99fc29303e83c211239673f8b409af43
#
_cell.length_a   1.000
_cell.length_b   1.000
_cell.length_c   1.000
_cell.angle_alpha   90.00
_cell.angle_beta   90.00
_cell.angle_gamma   90.00
#
_symmetry.space_group_name_H-M   'P 1'
#
loop_
_entity.id
_entity.type
_entity.pdbx_description
1 polymer ?
#
loop_
_entity_poly.entity_id
_entity_poly.type
_entity_poly.pdbx_seq_one_letter_code
_entity_poly.pdbx_strand_id
1 'polypeptide(L)'
;MNIIICGAGRVGFTIAKQLSDQGHSITVIDPSSEDIQKIDDALDVKAIVGKGSYPSILEKANAQEADMIIAVTRNDEINMVICQIAFSIFKIPKKIARIRSQDYLNPKFTTVYNKENLPIDVIISPEIEIAKSIQRKLEAPGALDSVPFAENKIRLLEILINENCSLINIKLSDLTKKYPNLKANVIGVIREDKFFIPKKTDEIRTNDKIYVIINSIQMSETLEAFGHTEKVSKKILIVGLANK
;
A
#
# COMPACT_ATOMS: atom_id res chain seq x y z
N MET A 1 -3.24 -14.25 -13.79
CA MET A 1 -2.62 -13.20 -14.62
C MET A 1 -1.17 -13.56 -14.84
N ASN A 2 -0.63 -13.22 -16.03
CA ASN A 2 0.78 -13.35 -16.34
C ASN A 2 1.48 -12.01 -16.07
N ILE A 3 2.40 -11.97 -15.12
CA ILE A 3 3.01 -10.73 -14.65
C ILE A 3 4.53 -10.81 -14.78
N ILE A 4 5.13 -9.80 -15.39
CA ILE A 4 6.58 -9.66 -15.49
C ILE A 4 7.04 -8.61 -14.48
N ILE A 5 8.04 -8.96 -13.67
CA ILE A 5 8.67 -8.07 -12.69
C ILE A 5 10.12 -7.84 -13.11
N CYS A 6 10.48 -6.59 -13.38
CA CYS A 6 11.87 -6.21 -13.70
C CYS A 6 12.51 -5.56 -12.49
N GLY A 7 13.46 -6.28 -11.89
CA GLY A 7 14.15 -5.94 -10.64
C GLY A 7 13.92 -7.01 -9.57
N ALA A 8 14.99 -7.73 -9.18
CA ALA A 8 14.98 -8.81 -8.19
C ALA A 8 15.43 -8.35 -6.78
N GLY A 9 15.59 -7.05 -6.56
CA GLY A 9 15.93 -6.49 -5.26
C GLY A 9 14.78 -6.66 -4.24
N ARG A 10 14.94 -6.13 -3.03
CA ARG A 10 13.98 -6.28 -1.92
C ARG A 10 12.52 -6.02 -2.34
N VAL A 11 12.25 -4.96 -3.08
CA VAL A 11 10.90 -4.59 -3.52
C VAL A 11 10.35 -5.63 -4.50
N GLY A 12 11.13 -5.98 -5.53
CA GLY A 12 10.72 -6.97 -6.53
C GLY A 12 10.49 -8.35 -5.93
N PHE A 13 11.37 -8.80 -5.03
CA PHE A 13 11.19 -10.05 -4.29
C PHE A 13 9.88 -10.08 -3.50
N THR A 14 9.60 -9.00 -2.73
CA THR A 14 8.36 -8.92 -1.93
C THR A 14 7.11 -8.95 -2.79
N ILE A 15 7.12 -8.22 -3.92
CA ILE A 15 5.99 -8.20 -4.86
C ILE A 15 5.83 -9.58 -5.52
N ALA A 16 6.92 -10.20 -5.98
CA ALA A 16 6.90 -11.52 -6.60
C ALA A 16 6.31 -12.57 -5.66
N LYS A 17 6.76 -12.58 -4.40
CA LYS A 17 6.23 -13.47 -3.37
C LYS A 17 4.73 -13.28 -3.17
N GLN A 18 4.29 -12.05 -2.91
CA GLN A 18 2.88 -11.76 -2.63
C GLN A 18 1.96 -12.13 -3.80
N LEU A 19 2.39 -11.87 -5.03
CA LEU A 19 1.57 -12.18 -6.22
C LEU A 19 1.60 -13.67 -6.56
N SER A 20 2.73 -14.37 -6.34
CA SER A 20 2.81 -15.82 -6.47
C SER A 20 1.91 -16.52 -5.46
N ASP A 21 1.93 -16.10 -4.19
CA ASP A 21 1.04 -16.61 -3.13
C ASP A 21 -0.46 -16.42 -3.47
N GLN A 22 -0.80 -15.44 -4.31
CA GLN A 22 -2.15 -15.21 -4.82
C GLN A 22 -2.50 -16.03 -6.08
N GLY A 23 -1.61 -16.92 -6.53
CA GLY A 23 -1.83 -17.82 -7.67
C GLY A 23 -1.63 -17.14 -9.04
N HIS A 24 -0.83 -16.07 -9.12
CA HIS A 24 -0.46 -15.46 -10.40
C HIS A 24 0.80 -16.12 -10.98
N SER A 25 0.90 -16.18 -12.32
CA SER A 25 2.11 -16.63 -13.02
C SER A 25 3.10 -15.48 -13.10
N ILE A 26 4.23 -15.62 -12.42
CA ILE A 26 5.22 -14.56 -12.27
C ILE A 26 6.50 -14.90 -13.02
N THR A 27 7.02 -13.93 -13.78
CA THR A 27 8.38 -13.98 -14.33
C THR A 27 9.18 -12.81 -13.77
N VAL A 28 10.33 -13.11 -13.15
CA VAL A 28 11.23 -12.07 -12.59
C VAL A 28 12.48 -11.95 -13.46
N ILE A 29 12.89 -10.71 -13.76
CA ILE A 29 14.06 -10.39 -14.60
C ILE A 29 14.99 -9.47 -13.80
N ASP A 30 16.26 -9.82 -13.70
CA ASP A 30 17.29 -8.95 -13.12
C ASP A 30 18.67 -9.27 -13.75
N PRO A 31 19.56 -8.30 -13.92
CA PRO A 31 20.93 -8.57 -14.41
C PRO A 31 21.80 -9.29 -13.37
N SER A 32 21.46 -9.26 -12.10
CA SER A 32 22.19 -9.95 -11.02
C SER A 32 21.79 -11.43 -10.98
N SER A 33 22.74 -12.31 -11.33
CA SER A 33 22.54 -13.75 -11.22
C SER A 33 22.33 -14.19 -9.76
N GLU A 34 22.98 -13.52 -8.81
CA GLU A 34 22.82 -13.81 -7.37
C GLU A 34 21.40 -13.50 -6.87
N ASP A 35 20.84 -12.34 -7.27
CA ASP A 35 19.48 -11.96 -6.85
C ASP A 35 18.42 -12.85 -7.54
N ILE A 36 18.67 -13.24 -8.79
CA ILE A 36 17.80 -14.19 -9.52
C ILE A 36 17.84 -15.57 -8.87
N GLN A 37 19.00 -16.07 -8.47
CA GLN A 37 19.12 -17.36 -7.79
C GLN A 37 18.36 -17.36 -6.45
N LYS A 38 18.45 -16.27 -5.67
CA LYS A 38 17.69 -16.15 -4.40
C LYS A 38 16.19 -16.21 -4.61
N ILE A 39 15.70 -15.66 -5.71
CA ILE A 39 14.27 -15.71 -6.07
C ILE A 39 13.86 -17.12 -6.49
N ASP A 40 14.65 -17.76 -7.35
CA ASP A 40 14.41 -19.11 -7.88
C ASP A 40 14.38 -20.15 -6.75
N ASP A 41 15.30 -20.01 -5.77
CA ASP A 41 15.37 -20.90 -4.61
C ASP A 41 14.21 -20.70 -3.62
N ALA A 42 13.59 -19.52 -3.58
CA ALA A 42 12.63 -19.16 -2.55
C ALA A 42 11.16 -19.12 -3.01
N LEU A 43 10.91 -18.97 -4.31
CA LEU A 43 9.58 -18.72 -4.86
C LEU A 43 9.30 -19.60 -6.07
N ASP A 44 8.03 -20.01 -6.23
CA ASP A 44 7.56 -20.70 -7.44
C ASP A 44 7.28 -19.65 -8.55
N VAL A 45 8.35 -19.20 -9.21
CA VAL A 45 8.28 -18.20 -10.27
C VAL A 45 9.32 -18.50 -11.36
N LYS A 46 9.11 -18.00 -12.56
CA LYS A 46 10.13 -18.06 -13.62
C LYS A 46 11.16 -16.96 -13.38
N ALA A 47 12.43 -17.31 -13.26
CA ALA A 47 13.53 -16.38 -13.02
C ALA A 47 14.44 -16.27 -14.26
N ILE A 48 14.76 -15.06 -14.70
CA ILE A 48 15.56 -14.79 -15.91
C ILE A 48 16.67 -13.80 -15.59
N VAL A 49 17.93 -14.21 -15.82
CA VAL A 49 19.07 -13.30 -15.74
C VAL A 49 19.12 -12.44 -17.02
N GLY A 50 19.01 -11.12 -16.88
CA GLY A 50 19.07 -10.19 -18.00
C GLY A 50 18.60 -8.79 -17.67
N LYS A 51 18.78 -7.87 -18.61
CA LYS A 51 18.30 -6.49 -18.47
C LYS A 51 16.88 -6.39 -19.00
N GLY A 52 15.90 -6.08 -18.14
CA GLY A 52 14.49 -5.92 -18.51
C GLY A 52 14.23 -4.80 -19.53
N SER A 53 15.18 -3.89 -19.74
CA SER A 53 15.16 -2.89 -20.81
C SER A 53 15.56 -3.42 -22.19
N TYR A 54 15.92 -4.70 -22.32
CA TYR A 54 16.26 -5.29 -23.61
C TYR A 54 15.05 -6.05 -24.16
N PRO A 55 14.56 -5.72 -25.39
CA PRO A 55 13.40 -6.38 -25.98
C PRO A 55 13.55 -7.91 -26.06
N SER A 56 14.74 -8.42 -26.39
CA SER A 56 15.01 -9.85 -26.47
C SER A 56 14.89 -10.58 -25.12
N ILE A 57 15.12 -9.89 -24.00
CA ILE A 57 14.93 -10.46 -22.66
C ILE A 57 13.43 -10.47 -22.29
N LEU A 58 12.70 -9.42 -22.63
CA LEU A 58 11.25 -9.38 -22.47
C LEU A 58 10.55 -10.44 -23.34
N GLU A 59 11.04 -10.69 -24.56
CA GLU A 59 10.55 -11.76 -25.43
C GLU A 59 10.76 -13.14 -24.80
N LYS A 60 11.96 -13.42 -24.23
CA LYS A 60 12.23 -14.65 -23.47
C LYS A 60 11.33 -14.80 -22.23
N ALA A 61 10.87 -13.68 -21.66
CA ALA A 61 9.91 -13.64 -20.57
C ALA A 61 8.46 -13.82 -21.04
N ASN A 62 8.22 -14.07 -22.32
CA ASN A 62 6.91 -14.18 -22.94
C ASN A 62 6.05 -12.91 -22.79
N ALA A 63 6.66 -11.74 -23.04
CA ALA A 63 6.00 -10.45 -22.87
C ALA A 63 4.75 -10.22 -23.72
N GLN A 64 4.61 -10.95 -24.85
CA GLN A 64 3.39 -10.92 -25.68
C GLN A 64 2.13 -11.43 -24.94
N GLU A 65 2.31 -12.33 -23.99
CA GLU A 65 1.22 -12.95 -23.22
C GLU A 65 1.05 -12.30 -21.84
N ALA A 66 1.85 -11.26 -21.53
CA ALA A 66 1.81 -10.63 -20.22
C ALA A 66 0.64 -9.67 -20.06
N ASP A 67 -0.10 -9.80 -18.97
CA ASP A 67 -1.17 -8.89 -18.58
C ASP A 67 -0.62 -7.61 -17.95
N MET A 68 0.55 -7.71 -17.31
CA MET A 68 1.14 -6.61 -16.55
C MET A 68 2.66 -6.69 -16.52
N ILE A 69 3.30 -5.52 -16.52
CA ILE A 69 4.72 -5.38 -16.22
C ILE A 69 4.93 -4.43 -15.05
N ILE A 70 5.84 -4.80 -14.14
CA ILE A 70 6.19 -4.04 -12.94
C ILE A 70 7.70 -3.77 -12.99
N ALA A 71 8.07 -2.53 -13.30
CA ALA A 71 9.47 -2.10 -13.38
C ALA A 71 9.90 -1.47 -12.05
N VAL A 72 10.71 -2.20 -11.26
CA VAL A 72 11.12 -1.83 -9.89
C VAL A 72 12.65 -1.95 -9.72
N THR A 73 13.39 -1.67 -10.77
CA THR A 73 14.84 -1.61 -10.70
C THR A 73 15.34 -0.44 -9.83
N ARG A 74 16.64 -0.31 -9.66
CA ARG A 74 17.24 0.79 -8.88
C ARG A 74 17.26 2.13 -9.62
N ASN A 75 16.97 2.14 -10.91
CA ASN A 75 17.10 3.33 -11.76
C ASN A 75 15.76 3.69 -12.39
N ASP A 76 15.33 4.93 -12.17
CA ASP A 76 14.02 5.44 -12.60
C ASP A 76 13.92 5.48 -14.14
N GLU A 77 14.98 5.91 -14.84
CA GLU A 77 15.02 5.99 -16.29
C GLU A 77 14.93 4.59 -16.93
N ILE A 78 15.58 3.59 -16.33
CA ILE A 78 15.46 2.19 -16.78
C ILE A 78 14.01 1.71 -16.61
N ASN A 79 13.36 2.04 -15.48
CA ASN A 79 11.97 1.67 -15.27
C ASN A 79 11.02 2.32 -16.30
N MET A 80 11.27 3.57 -16.66
CA MET A 80 10.55 4.26 -17.74
C MET A 80 10.76 3.58 -19.09
N VAL A 81 12.00 3.25 -19.44
CA VAL A 81 12.35 2.57 -20.70
C VAL A 81 11.70 1.18 -20.78
N ILE A 82 11.69 0.42 -19.68
CA ILE A 82 11.02 -0.89 -19.61
C ILE A 82 9.52 -0.72 -19.95
N CYS A 83 8.84 0.23 -19.33
CA CYS A 83 7.43 0.50 -19.60
C CYS A 83 7.18 0.95 -21.06
N GLN A 84 8.08 1.77 -21.60
CA GLN A 84 7.99 2.22 -22.98
C GLN A 84 8.12 1.04 -23.97
N ILE A 85 9.08 0.15 -23.77
CA ILE A 85 9.30 -1.04 -24.60
C ILE A 85 8.10 -2.00 -24.48
N ALA A 86 7.65 -2.24 -23.24
CA ALA A 86 6.48 -3.07 -22.94
C ALA A 86 5.21 -2.58 -23.68
N PHE A 87 5.02 -1.28 -23.78
CA PHE A 87 3.93 -0.68 -24.53
C PHE A 87 4.14 -0.75 -26.04
N SER A 88 5.31 -0.26 -26.51
CA SER A 88 5.53 -0.02 -27.94
C SER A 88 5.66 -1.31 -28.73
N ILE A 89 6.34 -2.32 -28.16
CA ILE A 89 6.65 -3.58 -28.84
C ILE A 89 5.66 -4.67 -28.47
N PHE A 90 5.44 -4.88 -27.16
CA PHE A 90 4.68 -6.04 -26.68
C PHE A 90 3.23 -5.73 -26.36
N LYS A 91 2.81 -4.46 -26.38
CA LYS A 91 1.43 -4.01 -26.13
C LYS A 91 0.87 -4.45 -24.78
N ILE A 92 1.74 -4.60 -23.76
CA ILE A 92 1.31 -5.02 -22.41
C ILE A 92 0.29 -4.01 -21.87
N PRO A 93 -0.91 -4.46 -21.44
CA PRO A 93 -2.00 -3.57 -21.08
C PRO A 93 -1.69 -2.69 -19.87
N LYS A 94 -1.07 -3.26 -18.81
CA LYS A 94 -0.81 -2.57 -17.55
C LYS A 94 0.68 -2.45 -17.28
N LYS A 95 1.14 -1.21 -17.10
CA LYS A 95 2.55 -0.89 -16.85
C LYS A 95 2.67 -0.10 -15.55
N ILE A 96 3.46 -0.65 -14.63
CA ILE A 96 3.72 -0.06 -13.31
C ILE A 96 5.22 0.24 -13.22
N ALA A 97 5.58 1.46 -12.84
CA ALA A 97 6.97 1.86 -12.66
C ALA A 97 7.24 2.42 -11.28
N ARG A 98 8.36 2.02 -10.70
CA ARG A 98 8.92 2.71 -9.54
C ARG A 98 9.67 3.95 -10.00
N ILE A 99 9.25 5.12 -9.48
CA ILE A 99 9.89 6.41 -9.68
C ILE A 99 10.14 7.04 -8.31
N ARG A 100 11.39 7.40 -8.02
CA ARG A 100 11.82 7.93 -6.72
C ARG A 100 12.17 9.41 -6.79
N SER A 101 12.75 9.85 -7.92
CA SER A 101 13.17 11.23 -8.09
C SER A 101 11.98 12.18 -8.02
N GLN A 102 12.09 13.16 -7.12
CA GLN A 102 11.07 14.19 -6.95
C GLN A 102 10.94 15.09 -8.18
N ASP A 103 11.99 15.19 -9.01
CA ASP A 103 11.93 15.94 -10.26
C ASP A 103 10.93 15.30 -11.23
N TYR A 104 10.95 13.97 -11.34
CA TYR A 104 9.99 13.23 -12.17
C TYR A 104 8.57 13.22 -11.61
N LEU A 105 8.42 13.39 -10.30
CA LEU A 105 7.12 13.39 -9.60
C LEU A 105 6.54 14.81 -9.43
N ASN A 106 7.26 15.83 -9.85
CA ASN A 106 6.79 17.21 -9.78
C ASN A 106 5.50 17.40 -10.62
N PRO A 107 4.41 17.92 -10.03
CA PRO A 107 3.13 18.10 -10.74
C PRO A 107 3.24 18.86 -12.06
N LYS A 108 4.23 19.74 -12.21
CA LYS A 108 4.48 20.49 -13.46
C LYS A 108 4.88 19.60 -14.64
N PHE A 109 5.46 18.44 -14.36
CA PHE A 109 6.03 17.53 -15.36
C PHE A 109 5.29 16.19 -15.47
N THR A 110 4.33 15.91 -14.59
CA THR A 110 3.59 14.62 -14.58
C THR A 110 2.75 14.39 -15.84
N THR A 111 2.49 15.41 -16.63
CA THR A 111 1.82 15.29 -17.93
C THR A 111 2.58 14.43 -18.94
N VAL A 112 3.87 14.15 -18.69
CA VAL A 112 4.67 13.22 -19.50
C VAL A 112 4.17 11.77 -19.37
N TYR A 113 3.54 11.41 -18.25
CA TYR A 113 3.06 10.04 -17.98
C TYR A 113 1.67 9.82 -18.59
N ASN A 114 1.64 9.57 -19.88
CA ASN A 114 0.43 9.26 -20.63
C ASN A 114 0.77 8.30 -21.77
N LYS A 115 -0.25 7.79 -22.46
CA LYS A 115 -0.08 6.82 -23.56
C LYS A 115 0.68 7.35 -24.78
N GLU A 116 0.70 8.66 -24.96
CA GLU A 116 1.34 9.32 -26.11
C GLU A 116 2.85 9.55 -25.90
N ASN A 117 3.25 9.80 -24.64
CA ASN A 117 4.63 10.10 -24.26
C ASN A 117 5.29 8.93 -23.53
N LEU A 118 5.10 8.83 -22.23
CA LEU A 118 5.59 7.72 -21.39
C LEU A 118 4.41 6.91 -20.84
N PRO A 119 4.13 5.74 -21.38
CA PRO A 119 2.94 4.94 -21.09
C PRO A 119 3.06 4.18 -19.77
N ILE A 120 3.08 4.90 -18.67
CA ILE A 120 3.08 4.36 -17.31
C ILE A 120 1.67 4.54 -16.75
N ASP A 121 1.01 3.45 -16.42
CA ASP A 121 -0.36 3.49 -15.89
C ASP A 121 -0.40 3.75 -14.38
N VAL A 122 0.64 3.30 -13.65
CA VAL A 122 0.77 3.50 -12.21
C VAL A 122 2.22 3.78 -11.84
N ILE A 123 2.42 4.85 -11.10
CA ILE A 123 3.72 5.19 -10.53
C ILE A 123 3.72 4.78 -9.05
N ILE A 124 4.77 4.07 -8.64
CA ILE A 124 5.02 3.70 -7.25
C ILE A 124 6.24 4.48 -6.76
N SER A 125 6.08 5.21 -5.66
CA SER A 125 7.18 5.80 -4.90
C SER A 125 7.07 5.30 -3.46
N PRO A 126 7.79 4.23 -3.10
CA PRO A 126 7.74 3.65 -1.75
C PRO A 126 8.08 4.67 -0.67
N GLU A 127 8.99 5.58 -0.96
CA GLU A 127 9.42 6.64 -0.04
C GLU A 127 8.26 7.60 0.30
N ILE A 128 7.48 7.99 -0.72
CA ILE A 128 6.29 8.84 -0.54
C ILE A 128 5.21 8.09 0.22
N GLU A 129 4.97 6.83 -0.12
CA GLU A 129 3.93 6.04 0.55
C GLU A 129 4.27 5.76 2.03
N ILE A 130 5.55 5.52 2.36
CA ILE A 130 6.01 5.43 3.74
C ILE A 130 5.82 6.75 4.46
N ALA A 131 6.21 7.88 3.85
CA ALA A 131 6.03 9.21 4.45
C ALA A 131 4.55 9.51 4.73
N LYS A 132 3.66 9.22 3.78
CA LYS A 132 2.21 9.35 3.96
C LYS A 132 1.68 8.42 5.07
N SER A 133 2.18 7.18 5.16
CA SER A 133 1.79 6.25 6.22
C SER A 133 2.19 6.76 7.60
N ILE A 134 3.43 7.26 7.74
CA ILE A 134 3.91 7.89 8.97
C ILE A 134 3.06 9.13 9.32
N GLN A 135 2.80 9.99 8.32
CA GLN A 135 1.97 11.18 8.52
C GLN A 135 0.57 10.79 9.04
N ARG A 136 -0.08 9.80 8.44
CA ARG A 136 -1.40 9.32 8.90
C ARG A 136 -1.40 8.85 10.36
N LYS A 137 -0.34 8.13 10.78
CA LYS A 137 -0.19 7.71 12.18
C LYS A 137 0.02 8.87 13.13
N LEU A 138 0.74 9.90 12.69
CA LEU A 138 0.95 11.11 13.49
C LEU A 138 -0.32 11.97 13.61
N GLU A 139 -1.16 11.99 12.56
CA GLU A 139 -2.43 12.71 12.56
C GLU A 139 -3.50 12.03 13.43
N ALA A 140 -3.42 10.71 13.62
CA ALA A 140 -4.39 9.92 14.38
C ALA A 140 -3.68 9.15 15.53
N PRO A 141 -3.11 9.84 16.53
CA PRO A 141 -2.45 9.18 17.64
C PRO A 141 -3.47 8.34 18.41
N GLY A 142 -3.10 7.11 18.74
CA GLY A 142 -4.00 6.13 19.34
C GLY A 142 -4.74 5.21 18.35
N ALA A 143 -4.84 5.58 17.07
CA ALA A 143 -5.28 4.63 16.05
C ALA A 143 -4.10 3.75 15.59
N LEU A 144 -4.37 2.46 15.32
CA LEU A 144 -3.41 1.54 14.72
C LEU A 144 -3.15 1.93 13.26
N ASP A 145 -4.22 2.31 12.53
CA ASP A 145 -4.15 2.85 11.18
C ASP A 145 -5.29 3.83 10.90
N SER A 146 -5.10 4.70 9.90
CA SER A 146 -6.07 5.71 9.47
C SER A 146 -6.04 5.86 7.96
N VAL A 147 -7.11 5.44 7.28
CA VAL A 147 -7.21 5.49 5.82
C VAL A 147 -8.21 6.58 5.41
N PRO A 148 -7.77 7.62 4.66
CA PRO A 148 -8.65 8.67 4.18
C PRO A 148 -9.46 8.23 2.95
N PHE A 149 -10.74 8.68 2.89
CA PHE A 149 -11.64 8.51 1.76
C PHE A 149 -12.28 9.87 1.40
N ALA A 150 -12.84 9.96 0.19
CA ALA A 150 -13.61 11.11 -0.29
C ALA A 150 -12.86 12.44 -0.04
N GLU A 151 -11.64 12.57 -0.56
CA GLU A 151 -10.81 13.78 -0.41
C GLU A 151 -10.56 14.14 1.07
N ASN A 152 -10.35 13.13 1.91
CA ASN A 152 -10.13 13.26 3.35
C ASN A 152 -11.36 13.77 4.16
N LYS A 153 -12.57 13.72 3.61
CA LYS A 153 -13.80 14.07 4.33
C LYS A 153 -14.24 12.96 5.28
N ILE A 154 -13.91 11.71 4.94
CA ILE A 154 -14.24 10.51 5.70
C ILE A 154 -12.94 9.76 5.99
N ARG A 155 -12.83 9.16 7.16
CA ARG A 155 -11.72 8.26 7.51
C ARG A 155 -12.23 6.92 8.03
N LEU A 156 -11.51 5.88 7.67
CA LEU A 156 -11.59 4.58 8.32
C LEU A 156 -10.45 4.51 9.33
N LEU A 157 -10.79 4.35 10.60
CA LEU A 157 -9.83 4.15 11.67
C LEU A 157 -9.81 2.67 12.08
N GLU A 158 -8.62 2.13 12.29
CA GLU A 158 -8.40 0.89 13.02
C GLU A 158 -7.98 1.25 14.45
N ILE A 159 -8.78 0.84 15.44
CA ILE A 159 -8.58 1.21 16.85
C ILE A 159 -8.50 -0.07 17.69
N LEU A 160 -7.47 -0.17 18.53
CA LEU A 160 -7.39 -1.21 19.56
C LEU A 160 -8.13 -0.74 20.82
N ILE A 161 -9.08 -1.51 21.28
CA ILE A 161 -9.80 -1.22 22.50
C ILE A 161 -8.95 -1.60 23.72
N ASN A 162 -8.53 -0.59 24.47
CA ASN A 162 -7.78 -0.73 25.73
C ASN A 162 -8.73 -0.65 26.94
N GLU A 163 -8.24 -0.92 28.12
CA GLU A 163 -9.01 -0.91 29.38
C GLU A 163 -9.59 0.46 29.74
N ASN A 164 -9.05 1.56 29.19
CA ASN A 164 -9.52 2.91 29.43
C ASN A 164 -10.73 3.29 28.56
N CYS A 165 -11.17 2.42 27.64
CA CYS A 165 -12.31 2.69 26.79
C CYS A 165 -13.63 2.68 27.57
N SER A 166 -14.30 3.81 27.59
CA SER A 166 -15.58 3.98 28.29
C SER A 166 -16.76 3.25 27.63
N LEU A 167 -16.51 2.59 26.50
CA LEU A 167 -17.51 1.88 25.69
C LEU A 167 -17.40 0.35 25.84
N ILE A 168 -16.54 -0.16 26.72
CA ILE A 168 -16.45 -1.59 27.01
C ILE A 168 -17.76 -2.09 27.58
N ASN A 169 -18.24 -3.25 27.10
CA ASN A 169 -19.49 -3.91 27.50
C ASN A 169 -20.75 -3.04 27.25
N ILE A 170 -20.64 -2.03 26.38
CA ILE A 170 -21.78 -1.24 25.91
C ILE A 170 -22.19 -1.73 24.52
N LYS A 171 -23.50 -1.91 24.32
CA LYS A 171 -24.05 -2.28 23.01
C LYS A 171 -23.82 -1.16 22.01
N LEU A 172 -23.49 -1.52 20.76
CA LEU A 172 -23.28 -0.54 19.69
C LEU A 172 -24.50 0.35 19.45
N SER A 173 -25.73 -0.14 19.73
CA SER A 173 -26.96 0.68 19.71
C SER A 173 -26.95 1.84 20.71
N ASP A 174 -26.21 1.71 21.81
CA ASP A 174 -26.17 2.71 22.85
C ASP A 174 -25.04 3.73 22.70
N LEU A 175 -24.12 3.46 21.76
CA LEU A 175 -23.06 4.40 21.38
C LEU A 175 -23.65 5.75 20.92
N THR A 176 -24.66 5.73 20.05
CA THR A 176 -25.36 6.93 19.60
C THR A 176 -26.09 7.67 20.71
N LYS A 177 -26.57 6.95 21.73
CA LYS A 177 -27.20 7.58 22.90
C LYS A 177 -26.19 8.28 23.78
N LYS A 178 -25.02 7.65 23.99
CA LYS A 178 -23.95 8.19 24.82
C LYS A 178 -23.22 9.36 24.13
N TYR A 179 -23.07 9.28 22.81
CA TYR A 179 -22.41 10.29 21.97
C TYR A 179 -23.31 10.71 20.80
N PRO A 180 -24.39 11.48 21.03
CA PRO A 180 -25.40 11.79 20.02
C PRO A 180 -24.89 12.60 18.85
N ASN A 181 -23.84 13.38 19.04
CA ASN A 181 -23.24 14.22 18.00
C ASN A 181 -22.09 13.52 17.24
N LEU A 182 -21.65 12.35 17.71
CA LEU A 182 -20.55 11.63 17.11
C LEU A 182 -21.01 10.87 15.86
N LYS A 183 -20.56 11.30 14.70
CA LYS A 183 -20.82 10.63 13.41
C LYS A 183 -19.78 9.54 13.17
N ALA A 184 -19.84 8.49 13.99
CA ALA A 184 -18.98 7.33 13.93
C ALA A 184 -19.80 6.06 13.76
N ASN A 185 -19.37 5.13 12.90
CA ASN A 185 -20.01 3.86 12.69
C ASN A 185 -18.98 2.74 12.73
N VAL A 186 -19.16 1.79 13.65
CA VAL A 186 -18.32 0.59 13.73
C VAL A 186 -18.79 -0.40 12.66
N ILE A 187 -17.92 -0.68 11.69
CA ILE A 187 -18.24 -1.51 10.53
C ILE A 187 -17.62 -2.89 10.57
N GLY A 188 -16.65 -3.11 11.45
CA GLY A 188 -15.98 -4.39 11.61
C GLY A 188 -15.31 -4.51 12.97
N VAL A 189 -15.17 -5.73 13.43
CA VAL A 189 -14.47 -6.08 14.67
C VAL A 189 -13.61 -7.30 14.42
N ILE A 190 -12.36 -7.26 14.89
CA ILE A 190 -11.50 -8.43 15.02
C ILE A 190 -11.40 -8.76 16.50
N ARG A 191 -11.84 -9.94 16.87
CA ARG A 191 -11.78 -10.52 18.22
C ARG A 191 -11.15 -11.90 18.14
N GLU A 192 -10.08 -12.15 18.90
CA GLU A 192 -9.39 -13.43 18.88
C GLU A 192 -9.01 -13.87 17.45
N ASP A 193 -8.45 -12.94 16.67
CA ASP A 193 -8.06 -13.09 15.26
C ASP A 193 -9.19 -13.46 14.27
N LYS A 194 -10.47 -13.34 14.70
CA LYS A 194 -11.63 -13.55 13.85
C LYS A 194 -12.31 -12.23 13.52
N PHE A 195 -12.43 -11.97 12.21
CA PHE A 195 -13.17 -10.80 11.73
C PHE A 195 -14.67 -11.09 11.65
N PHE A 196 -15.49 -10.15 12.09
CA PHE A 196 -16.93 -10.16 11.89
C PHE A 196 -17.52 -8.75 11.74
N ILE A 197 -18.67 -8.68 11.08
CA ILE A 197 -19.47 -7.43 10.99
C ILE A 197 -20.39 -7.37 12.19
N PRO A 198 -20.24 -6.36 13.08
CA PRO A 198 -21.01 -6.32 14.30
C PRO A 198 -22.47 -5.92 14.06
N LYS A 199 -23.36 -6.48 14.86
CA LYS A 199 -24.77 -6.08 14.96
C LYS A 199 -24.95 -4.99 16.02
N LYS A 200 -26.05 -4.26 15.94
CA LYS A 200 -26.39 -3.21 16.93
C LYS A 200 -26.45 -3.72 18.38
N THR A 201 -26.70 -5.02 18.56
CA THR A 201 -26.78 -5.69 19.86
C THR A 201 -25.45 -6.15 20.42
N ASP A 202 -24.39 -6.15 19.57
CA ASP A 202 -23.07 -6.59 19.97
C ASP A 202 -22.39 -5.54 20.85
N GLU A 203 -21.51 -6.01 21.72
CA GLU A 203 -20.74 -5.21 22.66
C GLU A 203 -19.27 -5.18 22.24
N ILE A 204 -18.62 -4.05 22.49
CA ILE A 204 -17.17 -3.89 22.35
C ILE A 204 -16.50 -4.47 23.60
N ARG A 205 -15.40 -5.20 23.40
CA ARG A 205 -14.61 -5.80 24.49
C ARG A 205 -13.16 -5.31 24.45
N THR A 206 -12.49 -5.40 25.58
CA THR A 206 -11.05 -5.16 25.67
C THR A 206 -10.30 -6.08 24.70
N ASN A 207 -9.25 -5.56 24.08
CA ASN A 207 -8.44 -6.19 23.02
C ASN A 207 -9.15 -6.42 21.68
N ASP A 208 -10.41 -5.98 21.51
CA ASP A 208 -10.98 -5.91 20.17
C ASP A 208 -10.20 -4.89 19.31
N LYS A 209 -9.91 -5.25 18.06
CA LYS A 209 -9.57 -4.28 17.03
C LYS A 209 -10.83 -3.91 16.28
N ILE A 210 -11.21 -2.66 16.33
CA ILE A 210 -12.43 -2.19 15.67
C ILE A 210 -12.11 -1.33 14.45
N TYR A 211 -12.94 -1.45 13.44
CA TYR A 211 -12.90 -0.61 12.24
C TYR A 211 -14.06 0.38 12.29
N VAL A 212 -13.73 1.67 12.34
CA VAL A 212 -14.72 2.74 12.53
C VAL A 212 -14.65 3.72 11.37
N ILE A 213 -15.78 3.95 10.70
CA ILE A 213 -15.91 5.04 9.71
C ILE A 213 -16.36 6.30 10.43
N ILE A 214 -15.65 7.39 10.19
CA ILE A 214 -15.89 8.68 10.85
C ILE A 214 -15.90 9.84 9.86
N ASN A 215 -16.49 10.97 10.27
CA ASN A 215 -16.18 12.26 9.69
C ASN A 215 -14.78 12.70 10.17
N SER A 216 -13.90 13.11 9.24
CA SER A 216 -12.51 13.46 9.56
C SER A 216 -12.38 14.59 10.60
N ILE A 217 -13.35 15.50 10.66
CA ILE A 217 -13.38 16.60 11.63
C ILE A 217 -13.54 16.07 13.07
N GLN A 218 -14.20 14.93 13.25
CA GLN A 218 -14.47 14.32 14.55
C GLN A 218 -13.46 13.25 14.97
N MET A 219 -12.28 13.24 14.37
CA MET A 219 -11.27 12.21 14.64
C MET A 219 -10.83 12.20 16.11
N SER A 220 -10.48 13.35 16.66
CA SER A 220 -10.04 13.46 18.07
C SER A 220 -11.15 13.06 19.05
N GLU A 221 -12.38 13.51 18.81
CA GLU A 221 -13.54 13.17 19.62
C GLU A 221 -13.86 11.67 19.57
N THR A 222 -13.70 11.07 18.37
CA THR A 222 -13.88 9.62 18.19
C THR A 222 -12.81 8.83 18.96
N LEU A 223 -11.55 9.18 18.81
CA LEU A 223 -10.45 8.50 19.50
C LEU A 223 -10.63 8.59 21.03
N GLU A 224 -10.99 9.76 21.54
CA GLU A 224 -11.28 9.96 22.96
C GLU A 224 -12.46 9.08 23.44
N ALA A 225 -13.54 8.99 22.67
CA ALA A 225 -14.68 8.13 22.99
C ALA A 225 -14.28 6.65 23.10
N PHE A 226 -13.32 6.20 22.27
CA PHE A 226 -12.79 4.85 22.32
C PHE A 226 -11.58 4.66 23.24
N GLY A 227 -11.30 5.64 24.13
CA GLY A 227 -10.32 5.52 25.21
C GLY A 227 -8.91 5.96 24.84
N HIS A 228 -8.72 6.66 23.72
CA HIS A 228 -7.46 7.18 23.25
C HIS A 228 -7.39 8.69 23.41
N THR A 229 -6.60 9.15 24.39
CA THR A 229 -6.42 10.58 24.73
C THR A 229 -5.04 11.11 24.38
N GLU A 230 -4.30 10.35 23.55
CA GLU A 230 -2.96 10.71 23.11
C GLU A 230 -2.99 12.01 22.30
N LYS A 231 -2.11 12.94 22.65
CA LYS A 231 -2.00 14.22 21.96
C LYS A 231 -1.18 14.07 20.67
N VAL A 232 -1.59 14.78 19.62
CA VAL A 232 -0.80 14.90 18.40
C VAL A 232 0.61 15.39 18.75
N SER A 233 1.63 14.63 18.32
CA SER A 233 3.03 14.95 18.58
C SER A 233 3.43 16.23 17.84
N LYS A 234 3.91 17.23 18.58
CA LYS A 234 4.40 18.51 18.03
C LYS A 234 5.88 18.47 17.65
N LYS A 235 6.61 17.46 18.11
CA LYS A 235 8.04 17.28 17.85
C LYS A 235 8.29 15.86 17.40
N ILE A 236 9.05 15.71 16.31
CA ILE A 236 9.38 14.43 15.72
C ILE A 236 10.91 14.35 15.63
N LEU A 237 11.48 13.26 16.11
CA LEU A 237 12.88 12.92 15.90
C LEU A 237 12.96 11.85 14.81
N ILE A 238 13.68 12.14 13.75
CA ILE A 238 13.96 11.18 12.67
C ILE A 238 15.41 10.72 12.83
N VAL A 239 15.60 9.41 13.01
CA VAL A 239 16.92 8.79 13.11
C VAL A 239 17.11 7.91 11.87
N GLY A 240 18.10 8.25 11.07
CA GLY A 240 18.48 7.55 9.85
C GLY A 240 18.73 8.53 8.71
N LEU A 241 19.81 8.31 7.98
CA LEU A 241 20.13 9.00 6.74
C LEU A 241 20.03 7.99 5.61
N ALA A 242 19.20 8.29 4.62
CA ALA A 242 19.26 7.54 3.37
C ALA A 242 20.58 7.89 2.67
N ASN A 243 21.45 6.93 2.46
CA ASN A 243 22.56 7.10 1.53
C ASN A 243 21.96 7.30 0.12
N LYS A 244 22.29 8.44 -0.46
CA LYS A 244 21.98 8.75 -1.88
C LYS A 244 22.72 7.82 -2.81
#